data_ca31a54f26cd53e90f3d7f8c0e7d99c7
#
_entry.id   ca31a54f26cd53e90f3d7f8c0e7d99c7
#
_cell.length_a   1.000
_cell.length_b   1.000
_cell.length_c   1.000
_cell.angle_alpha   90.00
_cell.angle_beta   90.00
_cell.angle_gamma   90.00
#
_symmetry.space_group_name_H-M   'P 1'
#
loop_
_entity.id
_entity.type
_entity.pdbx_description
1 polymer ?
#
loop_
_entity_poly.entity_id
_entity_poly.type
_entity_poly.pdbx_seq_one_letter_code
_entity_poly.pdbx_strand_id
1 'polypeptide(L)'
;MKTIGMLAGMSWESTSLYYQLINREVQARLGGVHSAKALMYSFDFAEIAALQNAGRWDEATVALSDVGRMLAGGGADFLMICCNTMHLMAEAVERAAGIPLLHIADPLGAAIKARGLRRVGLVGSCFTMEKGGIVIDRLRARFGIETIVPEADERAEIQRIIIEELCRGRFLDSARATHRGVFERLVARGAEGIVLGCTEIPILVGPEDASVPTFDTTTLHALAAVEMALR
;
A
#
# COMPACT_ATOMS: atom_id res chain seq x y z
N MET A 1 22.79 -6.06 7.05
CA MET A 1 21.43 -5.55 6.76
C MET A 1 21.45 -4.93 5.37
N LYS A 2 20.55 -5.36 4.49
CA LYS A 2 20.37 -4.83 3.13
C LYS A 2 19.81 -3.41 3.17
N THR A 3 20.08 -2.63 2.12
CA THR A 3 19.59 -1.26 1.94
C THR A 3 18.25 -1.28 1.21
N ILE A 4 17.24 -0.66 1.79
CA ILE A 4 15.88 -0.57 1.23
C ILE A 4 15.82 0.62 0.27
N GLY A 5 15.42 0.40 -0.98
CA GLY A 5 15.10 1.46 -1.94
C GLY A 5 13.60 1.77 -1.90
N MET A 6 13.23 2.98 -1.49
CA MET A 6 11.83 3.39 -1.30
C MET A 6 11.39 4.38 -2.39
N LEU A 7 10.46 3.96 -3.26
CA LEU A 7 9.72 4.87 -4.14
C LEU A 7 8.53 5.41 -3.34
N ALA A 8 8.62 6.65 -2.89
CA ALA A 8 7.78 7.23 -1.84
C ALA A 8 7.17 8.59 -2.26
N GLY A 9 6.50 9.30 -1.35
CA GLY A 9 5.89 10.62 -1.64
C GLY A 9 4.50 10.55 -2.27
N MET A 10 3.87 9.40 -2.31
CA MET A 10 2.57 9.16 -2.96
C MET A 10 1.45 8.70 -1.97
N SER A 11 1.10 9.32 -0.84
CA SER A 11 1.54 10.65 -0.39
C SER A 11 2.76 10.64 0.55
N TRP A 12 3.19 11.85 0.97
CA TRP A 12 4.23 12.03 1.99
C TRP A 12 3.72 11.67 3.40
N GLU A 13 2.42 11.81 3.65
CA GLU A 13 1.79 11.45 4.92
C GLU A 13 2.02 9.97 5.24
N SER A 14 1.65 9.07 4.32
CA SER A 14 1.88 7.64 4.50
C SER A 14 3.36 7.26 4.37
N THR A 15 4.15 8.01 3.63
CA THR A 15 5.61 7.80 3.53
C THR A 15 6.28 7.98 4.89
N SER A 16 5.88 8.99 5.65
CA SER A 16 6.40 9.21 7.01
C SER A 16 6.06 8.05 7.95
N LEU A 17 4.86 7.47 7.80
CA LEU A 17 4.45 6.28 8.54
C LEU A 17 5.30 5.06 8.15
N TYR A 18 5.55 4.82 6.85
CA TYR A 18 6.47 3.76 6.39
C TYR A 18 7.83 3.88 7.04
N TYR A 19 8.43 5.08 7.01
CA TYR A 19 9.74 5.31 7.59
C TYR A 19 9.76 5.02 9.10
N GLN A 20 8.73 5.43 9.83
CA GLN A 20 8.61 5.14 11.25
C GLN A 20 8.45 3.64 11.53
N LEU A 21 7.55 2.95 10.82
CA LEU A 21 7.29 1.52 10.99
C LEU A 21 8.55 0.69 10.75
N ILE A 22 9.26 0.95 9.64
CA ILE A 22 10.48 0.26 9.27
C ILE A 22 11.55 0.45 10.36
N ASN A 23 11.78 1.69 10.81
CA ASN A 23 12.82 1.97 11.80
C ASN A 23 12.49 1.41 13.19
N ARG A 24 11.22 1.51 13.62
CA ARG A 24 10.77 0.92 14.89
C ARG A 24 10.94 -0.60 14.89
N GLU A 25 10.60 -1.26 13.79
CA GLU A 25 10.76 -2.70 13.68
C GLU A 25 12.22 -3.14 13.65
N VAL A 26 13.10 -2.42 12.93
CA VAL A 26 14.56 -2.68 12.97
C VAL A 26 15.09 -2.50 14.38
N GLN A 27 14.72 -1.43 15.07
CA GLN A 27 15.13 -1.18 16.45
C GLN A 27 14.63 -2.26 17.40
N ALA A 28 13.37 -2.71 17.24
CA ALA A 28 12.81 -3.77 18.06
C ALA A 28 13.56 -5.11 17.89
N ARG A 29 14.02 -5.42 16.67
CA ARG A 29 14.74 -6.68 16.40
C ARG A 29 16.22 -6.65 16.76
N LEU A 30 16.88 -5.51 16.54
CA LEU A 30 18.34 -5.40 16.71
C LEU A 30 18.75 -4.70 18.02
N GLY A 31 17.82 -3.98 18.63
CA GLY A 31 18.06 -3.24 19.88
C GLY A 31 18.84 -1.95 19.72
N GLY A 32 19.12 -1.27 20.83
CA GLY A 32 19.96 -0.08 20.90
C GLY A 32 19.47 1.06 19.99
N VAL A 33 20.42 1.63 19.27
CA VAL A 33 20.17 2.74 18.31
C VAL A 33 20.11 2.28 16.86
N HIS A 34 19.90 0.99 16.61
CA HIS A 34 19.78 0.46 15.25
C HIS A 34 18.61 1.09 14.50
N SER A 35 18.82 1.42 13.24
CA SER A 35 17.83 1.89 12.28
C SER A 35 18.04 1.24 10.92
N ALA A 36 17.05 1.32 10.03
CA ALA A 36 17.15 0.75 8.70
C ALA A 36 18.15 1.51 7.82
N LYS A 37 18.88 0.77 6.98
CA LYS A 37 19.56 1.38 5.83
C LYS A 37 18.52 1.59 4.73
N ALA A 38 18.29 2.84 4.34
CA ALA A 38 17.29 3.17 3.34
C ALA A 38 17.75 4.30 2.42
N LEU A 39 17.42 4.17 1.15
CA LEU A 39 17.45 5.24 0.16
C LEU A 39 16.00 5.54 -0.22
N MET A 40 15.57 6.78 -0.09
CA MET A 40 14.20 7.18 -0.37
C MET A 40 14.16 8.29 -1.42
N TYR A 41 13.38 8.08 -2.46
CA TYR A 41 12.98 9.14 -3.38
C TYR A 41 11.53 9.50 -3.10
N SER A 42 11.28 10.74 -2.74
CA SER A 42 9.93 11.26 -2.49
C SER A 42 9.47 12.06 -3.72
N PHE A 43 8.46 11.51 -4.43
CA PHE A 43 7.83 12.22 -5.54
C PHE A 43 7.02 13.43 -5.04
N ASP A 44 6.88 14.46 -5.87
CA ASP A 44 5.74 15.38 -5.75
C ASP A 44 4.47 14.65 -6.18
N PHE A 45 3.57 14.40 -5.22
CA PHE A 45 2.36 13.62 -5.50
C PHE A 45 1.44 14.32 -6.52
N ALA A 46 1.49 15.63 -6.63
CA ALA A 46 0.68 16.35 -7.62
C ALA A 46 1.04 15.93 -9.06
N GLU A 47 2.31 15.69 -9.36
CA GLU A 47 2.77 15.22 -10.67
C GLU A 47 2.26 13.80 -10.95
N ILE A 48 2.40 12.89 -9.99
CA ILE A 48 1.94 11.51 -10.13
C ILE A 48 0.41 11.44 -10.23
N ALA A 49 -0.31 12.20 -9.38
CA ALA A 49 -1.77 12.26 -9.42
C ALA A 49 -2.29 12.83 -10.76
N ALA A 50 -1.60 13.80 -11.35
CA ALA A 50 -1.95 14.33 -12.67
C ALA A 50 -1.84 13.24 -13.76
N LEU A 51 -0.79 12.41 -13.73
CA LEU A 51 -0.62 11.29 -14.65
C LEU A 51 -1.73 10.22 -14.46
N GLN A 52 -2.03 9.86 -13.21
CA GLN A 52 -3.10 8.91 -12.88
C GLN A 52 -4.47 9.40 -13.39
N ASN A 53 -4.83 10.65 -13.10
CA ASN A 53 -6.12 11.24 -13.48
C ASN A 53 -6.27 11.37 -14.99
N ALA A 54 -5.17 11.58 -15.73
CA ALA A 54 -5.14 11.65 -17.18
C ALA A 54 -5.04 10.27 -17.87
N GLY A 55 -4.92 9.16 -17.09
CA GLY A 55 -4.71 7.82 -17.64
C GLY A 55 -3.35 7.64 -18.31
N ARG A 56 -2.37 8.51 -18.02
CA ARG A 56 -1.02 8.51 -18.64
C ARG A 56 -0.09 7.51 -17.93
N TRP A 57 -0.52 6.24 -17.90
CA TRP A 57 0.16 5.17 -17.16
C TRP A 57 1.55 4.85 -17.69
N ASP A 58 1.78 5.00 -19.01
CA ASP A 58 3.11 4.78 -19.61
C ASP A 58 4.13 5.81 -19.10
N GLU A 59 3.74 7.07 -18.96
CA GLU A 59 4.62 8.11 -18.43
C GLU A 59 4.89 7.93 -16.94
N ALA A 60 3.87 7.54 -16.17
CA ALA A 60 4.05 7.16 -14.78
C ALA A 60 5.01 5.96 -14.65
N THR A 61 4.92 4.99 -15.58
CA THR A 61 5.83 3.83 -15.62
C THR A 61 7.27 4.27 -15.87
N VAL A 62 7.49 5.19 -16.80
CA VAL A 62 8.83 5.74 -17.07
C VAL A 62 9.37 6.45 -15.83
N ALA A 63 8.58 7.36 -15.23
CA ALA A 63 9.01 8.12 -14.05
C ALA A 63 9.41 7.21 -12.88
N LEU A 64 8.59 6.19 -12.56
CA LEU A 64 8.92 5.26 -11.49
C LEU A 64 10.11 4.36 -11.83
N SER A 65 10.25 3.96 -13.10
CA SER A 65 11.38 3.13 -13.56
C SER A 65 12.70 3.88 -13.50
N ASP A 66 12.70 5.19 -13.82
CA ASP A 66 13.90 6.04 -13.71
C ASP A 66 14.35 6.15 -12.25
N VAL A 67 13.41 6.36 -11.34
CA VAL A 67 13.69 6.38 -9.91
C VAL A 67 14.16 5.00 -9.41
N GLY A 68 13.55 3.92 -9.90
CA GLY A 68 14.02 2.56 -9.59
C GLY A 68 15.48 2.34 -9.96
N ARG A 69 15.90 2.74 -11.18
CA ARG A 69 17.31 2.70 -11.62
C ARG A 69 18.22 3.55 -10.76
N MET A 70 17.77 4.75 -10.40
CA MET A 70 18.54 5.68 -9.55
C MET A 70 18.77 5.08 -8.15
N LEU A 71 17.75 4.50 -7.54
CA LEU A 71 17.87 3.87 -6.21
C LEU A 71 18.77 2.64 -6.26
N ALA A 72 18.66 1.80 -7.29
CA ALA A 72 19.56 0.66 -7.49
C ALA A 72 21.01 1.11 -7.70
N GLY A 73 21.25 2.11 -8.56
CA GLY A 73 22.57 2.72 -8.76
C GLY A 73 23.13 3.40 -7.51
N GLY A 74 22.28 3.87 -6.62
CA GLY A 74 22.63 4.41 -5.30
C GLY A 74 22.97 3.35 -4.25
N GLY A 75 22.83 2.06 -4.56
CA GLY A 75 23.18 0.97 -3.67
C GLY A 75 22.01 0.38 -2.87
N ALA A 76 20.76 0.54 -3.34
CA ALA A 76 19.66 -0.23 -2.82
C ALA A 76 19.79 -1.70 -3.21
N ASP A 77 19.54 -2.61 -2.28
CA ASP A 77 19.58 -4.06 -2.53
C ASP A 77 18.24 -4.59 -3.05
N PHE A 78 17.15 -3.91 -2.75
CA PHE A 78 15.80 -4.19 -3.26
C PHE A 78 14.94 -2.93 -3.19
N LEU A 79 13.83 -2.95 -3.93
CA LEU A 79 12.88 -1.83 -4.01
C LEU A 79 11.57 -2.15 -3.31
N MET A 80 10.89 -1.09 -2.85
CA MET A 80 9.48 -1.10 -2.47
C MET A 80 8.80 0.17 -2.98
N ILE A 81 7.54 0.05 -3.41
CA ILE A 81 6.70 1.18 -3.83
C ILE A 81 5.72 1.49 -2.70
N CYS A 82 5.84 2.66 -2.07
CA CYS A 82 5.03 3.06 -0.92
C CYS A 82 3.62 3.55 -1.34
N CYS A 83 2.96 2.84 -2.25
CA CYS A 83 1.64 3.16 -2.80
C CYS A 83 1.01 1.90 -3.41
N ASN A 84 -0.24 1.58 -3.04
CA ASN A 84 -0.93 0.42 -3.61
C ASN A 84 -1.13 0.54 -5.13
N THR A 85 -1.70 1.66 -5.59
CA THR A 85 -2.02 1.92 -7.00
C THR A 85 -0.81 1.75 -7.92
N MET A 86 0.34 2.27 -7.51
CA MET A 86 1.53 2.30 -8.36
C MET A 86 2.22 0.93 -8.51
N HIS A 87 1.73 -0.10 -7.82
CA HIS A 87 2.14 -1.48 -8.13
C HIS A 87 1.65 -1.98 -9.49
N LEU A 88 0.79 -1.22 -10.20
CA LEU A 88 0.51 -1.45 -11.62
C LEU A 88 1.80 -1.48 -12.46
N MET A 89 2.84 -0.74 -12.05
CA MET A 89 4.13 -0.68 -12.75
C MET A 89 5.21 -1.56 -12.09
N ALA A 90 4.88 -2.34 -11.07
CA ALA A 90 5.88 -3.06 -10.25
C ALA A 90 6.86 -3.89 -11.10
N GLU A 91 6.35 -4.67 -12.06
CA GLU A 91 7.19 -5.49 -12.93
C GLU A 91 8.09 -4.67 -13.88
N ALA A 92 7.60 -3.53 -14.37
CA ALA A 92 8.39 -2.65 -15.22
C ALA A 92 9.51 -1.98 -14.42
N VAL A 93 9.21 -1.52 -13.21
CA VAL A 93 10.18 -0.91 -12.28
C VAL A 93 11.24 -1.94 -11.87
N GLU A 94 10.85 -3.15 -11.51
CA GLU A 94 11.77 -4.24 -11.15
C GLU A 94 12.72 -4.57 -12.30
N ARG A 95 12.18 -4.75 -13.52
CA ARG A 95 13.01 -4.98 -14.71
C ARG A 95 13.97 -3.83 -15.01
N ALA A 96 13.51 -2.59 -14.86
CA ALA A 96 14.33 -1.40 -15.14
C ALA A 96 15.45 -1.23 -14.12
N ALA A 97 15.18 -1.51 -12.84
CA ALA A 97 16.14 -1.39 -11.75
C ALA A 97 17.15 -2.54 -11.70
N GLY A 98 16.79 -3.72 -12.20
CA GLY A 98 17.63 -4.93 -12.17
C GLY A 98 17.84 -5.53 -10.77
N ILE A 99 17.08 -5.08 -9.78
CA ILE A 99 17.08 -5.60 -8.41
C ILE A 99 15.66 -5.97 -8.00
N PRO A 100 15.46 -6.90 -7.02
CA PRO A 100 14.14 -7.35 -6.61
C PRO A 100 13.24 -6.22 -6.13
N LEU A 101 11.93 -6.34 -6.41
CA LEU A 101 10.90 -5.46 -5.88
C LEU A 101 9.96 -6.24 -4.95
N LEU A 102 9.86 -5.79 -3.70
CA LEU A 102 8.90 -6.33 -2.75
C LEU A 102 7.49 -5.81 -3.09
N HIS A 103 6.62 -6.72 -3.54
CA HIS A 103 5.28 -6.36 -3.96
C HIS A 103 4.30 -6.32 -2.77
N ILE A 104 3.57 -5.20 -2.59
CA ILE A 104 2.69 -4.93 -1.44
C ILE A 104 1.60 -6.00 -1.22
N ALA A 105 1.10 -6.63 -2.29
CA ALA A 105 0.08 -7.68 -2.18
C ALA A 105 0.62 -9.03 -1.70
N ASP A 106 1.94 -9.26 -1.72
CA ASP A 106 2.49 -10.55 -1.28
C ASP A 106 2.43 -10.73 0.24
N PRO A 107 2.93 -9.80 1.07
CA PRO A 107 2.76 -9.89 2.52
C PRO A 107 1.28 -9.81 2.93
N LEU A 108 0.45 -9.05 2.21
CA LEU A 108 -0.99 -9.01 2.42
C LEU A 108 -1.63 -10.41 2.24
N GLY A 109 -1.39 -11.05 1.09
CA GLY A 109 -1.95 -12.36 0.79
C GLY A 109 -1.48 -13.44 1.77
N ALA A 110 -0.20 -13.39 2.18
CA ALA A 110 0.35 -14.27 3.20
C ALA A 110 -0.36 -14.08 4.55
N ALA A 111 -0.59 -12.84 4.99
CA ALA A 111 -1.27 -12.52 6.24
C ALA A 111 -2.75 -12.97 6.26
N ILE A 112 -3.48 -12.78 5.15
CA ILE A 112 -4.86 -13.25 5.00
C ILE A 112 -4.92 -14.78 5.07
N LYS A 113 -4.05 -15.48 4.33
CA LYS A 113 -3.96 -16.94 4.36
C LYS A 113 -3.60 -17.50 5.74
N ALA A 114 -2.69 -16.87 6.44
CA ALA A 114 -2.30 -17.29 7.79
C ALA A 114 -3.48 -17.25 8.78
N ARG A 115 -4.51 -16.45 8.51
CA ARG A 115 -5.76 -16.43 9.28
C ARG A 115 -6.84 -17.39 8.73
N GLY A 116 -6.54 -18.14 7.69
CA GLY A 116 -7.48 -19.09 7.09
C GLY A 116 -8.62 -18.45 6.29
N LEU A 117 -8.55 -17.13 6.03
CA LEU A 117 -9.60 -16.40 5.34
C LEU A 117 -9.50 -16.59 3.82
N ARG A 118 -10.67 -16.58 3.16
CA ARG A 118 -10.78 -16.79 1.70
C ARG A 118 -11.44 -15.65 0.96
N ARG A 119 -12.20 -14.79 1.66
CA ARG A 119 -12.95 -13.69 1.06
C ARG A 119 -12.78 -12.43 1.89
N VAL A 120 -12.29 -11.36 1.27
CA VAL A 120 -12.01 -10.10 1.96
C VAL A 120 -12.67 -8.92 1.25
N GLY A 121 -13.04 -7.90 2.02
CA GLY A 121 -13.41 -6.59 1.50
C GLY A 121 -12.15 -5.76 1.26
N LEU A 122 -12.04 -5.09 0.10
CA LEU A 122 -10.95 -4.18 -0.21
C LEU A 122 -11.48 -2.76 -0.28
N VAL A 123 -10.90 -1.88 0.52
CA VAL A 123 -11.20 -0.44 0.54
C VAL A 123 -9.92 0.32 0.24
N GLY A 124 -9.91 1.16 -0.81
CA GLY A 124 -8.72 1.88 -1.27
C GLY A 124 -9.08 2.94 -2.29
N SER A 125 -8.09 3.39 -3.10
CA SER A 125 -8.36 4.28 -4.23
C SER A 125 -9.24 3.59 -5.28
N CYS A 126 -9.90 4.37 -6.14
CA CYS A 126 -10.69 3.83 -7.25
C CYS A 126 -9.85 2.86 -8.10
N PHE A 127 -8.61 3.20 -8.41
CA PHE A 127 -7.69 2.35 -9.18
C PHE A 127 -7.34 1.02 -8.49
N THR A 128 -7.23 1.03 -7.16
CA THR A 128 -6.96 -0.19 -6.38
C THR A 128 -8.19 -1.10 -6.32
N MET A 129 -9.40 -0.52 -6.34
CA MET A 129 -10.67 -1.23 -6.24
C MET A 129 -11.24 -1.65 -7.61
N GLU A 130 -10.65 -1.28 -8.73
CA GLU A 130 -11.11 -1.68 -10.05
C GLU A 130 -10.87 -3.18 -10.32
N LYS A 131 -11.78 -3.80 -11.10
CA LYS A 131 -11.58 -5.16 -11.63
C LYS A 131 -10.37 -5.15 -12.57
N GLY A 132 -9.47 -6.10 -12.39
CA GLY A 132 -8.16 -6.11 -13.06
C GLY A 132 -7.12 -5.26 -12.33
N GLY A 133 -7.45 -4.75 -11.13
CA GLY A 133 -6.49 -4.08 -10.26
C GLY A 133 -5.43 -5.03 -9.74
N ILE A 134 -4.18 -4.58 -9.77
CA ILE A 134 -3.00 -5.42 -9.48
C ILE A 134 -3.08 -6.15 -8.13
N VAL A 135 -3.68 -5.52 -7.10
CA VAL A 135 -3.83 -6.13 -5.77
C VAL A 135 -4.86 -7.26 -5.82
N ILE A 136 -6.02 -7.03 -6.44
CA ILE A 136 -7.12 -8.01 -6.55
C ILE A 136 -6.65 -9.23 -7.35
N ASP A 137 -6.06 -9.02 -8.52
CA ASP A 137 -5.63 -10.11 -9.39
C ASP A 137 -4.49 -10.90 -8.78
N ARG A 138 -3.55 -10.25 -8.11
CA ARG A 138 -2.45 -10.93 -7.44
C ARG A 138 -2.92 -11.75 -6.23
N LEU A 139 -3.85 -11.23 -5.42
CA LEU A 139 -4.46 -11.98 -4.32
C LEU A 139 -5.19 -13.22 -4.83
N ARG A 140 -5.94 -13.09 -5.92
CA ARG A 140 -6.65 -14.21 -6.56
C ARG A 140 -5.70 -15.23 -7.15
N ALA A 141 -4.75 -14.79 -7.97
CA ALA A 141 -3.86 -15.68 -8.73
C ALA A 141 -2.86 -16.42 -7.83
N ARG A 142 -2.25 -15.72 -6.87
CA ARG A 142 -1.18 -16.31 -6.03
C ARG A 142 -1.69 -16.95 -4.74
N PHE A 143 -2.79 -16.45 -4.20
CA PHE A 143 -3.26 -16.85 -2.87
C PHE A 143 -4.66 -17.49 -2.87
N GLY A 144 -5.38 -17.45 -4.01
CA GLY A 144 -6.75 -17.99 -4.10
C GLY A 144 -7.75 -17.20 -3.25
N ILE A 145 -7.49 -15.92 -2.97
CA ILE A 145 -8.32 -15.05 -2.15
C ILE A 145 -9.31 -14.30 -3.05
N GLU A 146 -10.61 -14.43 -2.73
CA GLU A 146 -11.66 -13.63 -3.35
C GLU A 146 -11.68 -12.22 -2.72
N THR A 147 -11.81 -11.20 -3.55
CA THR A 147 -11.88 -9.81 -3.10
C THR A 147 -13.20 -9.19 -3.55
N ILE A 148 -13.95 -8.62 -2.62
CA ILE A 148 -15.14 -7.81 -2.90
C ILE A 148 -14.83 -6.34 -2.61
N VAL A 149 -15.44 -5.44 -3.38
CA VAL A 149 -15.25 -4.00 -3.25
C VAL A 149 -16.58 -3.31 -2.93
N PRO A 150 -16.58 -2.10 -2.37
CA PRO A 150 -17.77 -1.30 -2.14
C PRO A 150 -18.56 -1.02 -3.44
N GLU A 151 -19.80 -0.58 -3.32
CA GLU A 151 -20.62 -0.16 -4.45
C GLU A 151 -20.06 1.13 -5.09
N ALA A 152 -20.53 1.47 -6.28
CA ALA A 152 -19.92 2.53 -7.10
C ALA A 152 -19.94 3.91 -6.42
N ASP A 153 -21.05 4.26 -5.78
CA ASP A 153 -21.21 5.51 -5.03
C ASP A 153 -20.30 5.57 -3.79
N GLU A 154 -20.18 4.45 -3.08
CA GLU A 154 -19.28 4.32 -1.93
C GLU A 154 -17.80 4.47 -2.37
N ARG A 155 -17.42 3.85 -3.50
CA ARG A 155 -16.06 3.98 -4.04
C ARG A 155 -15.74 5.42 -4.42
N ALA A 156 -16.71 6.15 -4.99
CA ALA A 156 -16.54 7.56 -5.33
C ALA A 156 -16.33 8.43 -4.09
N GLU A 157 -17.11 8.20 -3.02
CA GLU A 157 -16.94 8.93 -1.77
C GLU A 157 -15.64 8.59 -1.06
N ILE A 158 -15.23 7.30 -1.03
CA ILE A 158 -13.92 6.90 -0.49
C ILE A 158 -12.79 7.58 -1.26
N GLN A 159 -12.86 7.60 -2.60
CA GLN A 159 -11.87 8.28 -3.43
C GLN A 159 -11.77 9.78 -3.10
N ARG A 160 -12.92 10.46 -2.96
CA ARG A 160 -12.98 11.87 -2.55
C ARG A 160 -12.30 12.08 -1.19
N ILE A 161 -12.65 11.26 -0.21
CA ILE A 161 -12.04 11.34 1.14
C ILE A 161 -10.52 11.15 1.06
N ILE A 162 -10.04 10.15 0.34
CA ILE A 162 -8.60 9.90 0.18
C ILE A 162 -7.89 11.14 -0.37
N ILE A 163 -8.37 11.70 -1.48
CA ILE A 163 -7.67 12.78 -2.19
C ILE A 163 -7.86 14.14 -1.52
N GLU A 164 -9.08 14.45 -1.06
CA GLU A 164 -9.41 15.79 -0.56
C GLU A 164 -9.14 15.94 0.94
N GLU A 165 -9.05 14.83 1.67
CA GLU A 165 -8.88 14.85 3.12
C GLU A 165 -7.59 14.15 3.54
N LEU A 166 -7.47 12.82 3.38
CA LEU A 166 -6.37 12.04 3.95
C LEU A 166 -5.00 12.43 3.36
N CYS A 167 -4.88 12.55 2.04
CA CYS A 167 -3.64 12.98 1.37
C CYS A 167 -3.26 14.44 1.67
N ARG A 168 -4.14 15.18 2.35
CA ARG A 168 -3.91 16.56 2.82
C ARG A 168 -3.77 16.65 4.34
N GLY A 169 -3.55 15.52 5.02
CA GLY A 169 -3.39 15.45 6.46
C GLY A 169 -4.67 15.77 7.25
N ARG A 170 -5.86 15.61 6.65
CA ARG A 170 -7.16 15.88 7.30
C ARG A 170 -7.84 14.56 7.66
N PHE A 171 -7.82 14.20 8.93
CA PHE A 171 -8.38 12.96 9.46
C PHE A 171 -9.64 13.28 10.26
N LEU A 172 -10.80 13.29 9.59
CA LEU A 172 -12.07 13.74 10.15
C LEU A 172 -12.89 12.57 10.68
N ASP A 173 -13.63 12.79 11.78
CA ASP A 173 -14.55 11.78 12.34
C ASP A 173 -15.65 11.38 11.35
N SER A 174 -16.12 12.30 10.49
CA SER A 174 -17.07 12.02 9.43
C SER A 174 -16.49 11.03 8.40
N ALA A 175 -15.25 11.19 8.00
CA ALA A 175 -14.55 10.25 7.10
C ALA A 175 -14.39 8.88 7.77
N ARG A 176 -14.06 8.84 9.07
CA ARG A 176 -14.00 7.59 9.85
C ARG A 176 -15.36 6.89 9.89
N ALA A 177 -16.43 7.62 10.15
CA ALA A 177 -17.79 7.09 10.16
C ALA A 177 -18.20 6.52 8.79
N THR A 178 -17.85 7.20 7.70
CA THR A 178 -18.07 6.70 6.33
C THR A 178 -17.38 5.36 6.10
N HIS A 179 -16.09 5.24 6.45
CA HIS A 179 -15.35 3.99 6.31
C HIS A 179 -15.95 2.85 7.14
N ARG A 180 -16.36 3.11 8.39
CA ARG A 180 -17.03 2.12 9.23
C ARG A 180 -18.31 1.58 8.59
N GLY A 181 -19.16 2.47 8.07
CA GLY A 181 -20.39 2.06 7.37
C GLY A 181 -20.11 1.21 6.14
N VAL A 182 -19.05 1.53 5.38
CA VAL A 182 -18.61 0.71 4.24
C VAL A 182 -18.10 -0.65 4.70
N PHE A 183 -17.34 -0.73 5.78
CA PHE A 183 -16.86 -2.01 6.33
C PHE A 183 -18.02 -2.91 6.74
N GLU A 184 -19.02 -2.38 7.45
CA GLU A 184 -20.22 -3.10 7.85
C GLU A 184 -20.96 -3.70 6.64
N ARG A 185 -21.13 -2.93 5.55
CA ARG A 185 -21.78 -3.40 4.32
C ARG A 185 -20.96 -4.47 3.59
N LEU A 186 -19.65 -4.37 3.58
CA LEU A 186 -18.78 -5.43 3.03
C LEU A 186 -18.87 -6.72 3.85
N VAL A 187 -18.89 -6.61 5.18
CA VAL A 187 -19.10 -7.77 6.08
C VAL A 187 -20.47 -8.40 5.85
N ALA A 188 -21.53 -7.60 5.73
CA ALA A 188 -22.87 -8.10 5.41
C ALA A 188 -22.93 -8.81 4.04
N ARG A 189 -22.04 -8.48 3.11
CA ARG A 189 -21.88 -9.16 1.80
C ARG A 189 -20.91 -10.35 1.86
N GLY A 190 -20.47 -10.75 3.05
CA GLY A 190 -19.67 -11.93 3.31
C GLY A 190 -18.16 -11.70 3.31
N ALA A 191 -17.67 -10.48 3.53
CA ALA A 191 -16.25 -10.25 3.80
C ALA A 191 -15.88 -10.83 5.18
N GLU A 192 -14.88 -11.68 5.23
CA GLU A 192 -14.33 -12.30 6.44
C GLU A 192 -13.22 -11.43 7.07
N GLY A 193 -12.78 -10.40 6.36
CA GLY A 193 -11.78 -9.41 6.77
C GLY A 193 -11.80 -8.20 5.86
N ILE A 194 -11.24 -7.08 6.31
CA ILE A 194 -11.18 -5.82 5.56
C ILE A 194 -9.71 -5.48 5.25
N VAL A 195 -9.41 -5.29 3.97
CA VAL A 195 -8.11 -4.80 3.50
C VAL A 195 -8.16 -3.29 3.39
N LEU A 196 -7.26 -2.61 4.11
CA LEU A 196 -7.02 -1.18 4.02
C LEU A 196 -6.02 -0.95 2.87
N GLY A 197 -6.56 -0.85 1.65
CA GLY A 197 -5.82 -0.84 0.38
C GLY A 197 -5.41 0.55 -0.11
N CYS A 198 -5.39 1.54 0.77
CA CYS A 198 -4.74 2.82 0.57
C CYS A 198 -3.89 3.12 1.80
N THR A 199 -2.69 3.62 1.58
CA THR A 199 -1.69 3.80 2.64
C THR A 199 -2.05 4.88 3.66
N GLU A 200 -3.01 5.74 3.35
CA GLU A 200 -3.54 6.79 4.22
C GLU A 200 -4.70 6.29 5.12
N ILE A 201 -5.46 5.27 4.68
CA ILE A 201 -6.60 4.76 5.44
C ILE A 201 -6.22 4.27 6.85
N PRO A 202 -5.09 3.56 7.07
CA PRO A 202 -4.68 3.14 8.42
C PRO A 202 -4.34 4.29 9.38
N ILE A 203 -4.15 5.51 8.88
CA ILE A 203 -3.96 6.70 9.73
C ILE A 203 -5.32 7.17 10.32
N LEU A 204 -6.42 6.90 9.59
CA LEU A 204 -7.77 7.29 9.97
C LEU A 204 -8.49 6.23 10.80
N VAL A 205 -8.39 4.96 10.41
CA VAL A 205 -9.15 3.84 11.00
C VAL A 205 -8.22 2.74 11.50
N GLY A 206 -8.64 2.06 12.56
CA GLY A 206 -7.91 0.94 13.17
C GLY A 206 -8.72 -0.35 13.22
N PRO A 207 -8.18 -1.37 13.88
CA PRO A 207 -8.88 -2.65 14.08
C PRO A 207 -10.23 -2.50 14.80
N GLU A 208 -10.39 -1.48 15.63
CA GLU A 208 -11.62 -1.18 16.39
C GLU A 208 -12.77 -0.68 15.52
N ASP A 209 -12.51 -0.30 14.28
CA ASP A 209 -13.50 0.24 13.34
C ASP A 209 -14.18 -0.83 12.48
N ALA A 210 -13.80 -2.09 12.63
CA ALA A 210 -14.38 -3.22 11.91
C ALA A 210 -14.74 -4.37 12.85
N SER A 211 -15.83 -5.09 12.56
CA SER A 211 -16.25 -6.30 13.31
C SER A 211 -15.48 -7.56 12.92
N VAL A 212 -14.63 -7.49 11.92
CA VAL A 212 -13.77 -8.56 11.40
C VAL A 212 -12.31 -8.08 11.36
N PRO A 213 -11.32 -9.00 11.23
CA PRO A 213 -9.91 -8.61 11.13
C PRO A 213 -9.66 -7.59 10.02
N THR A 214 -8.85 -6.57 10.32
CA THR A 214 -8.35 -5.62 9.32
C THR A 214 -6.94 -5.99 8.90
N PHE A 215 -6.60 -5.70 7.63
CA PHE A 215 -5.29 -5.91 7.04
C PHE A 215 -4.77 -4.58 6.50
N ASP A 216 -3.88 -3.97 7.26
CA ASP A 216 -3.20 -2.74 6.88
C ASP A 216 -2.05 -3.08 5.92
N THR A 217 -2.21 -2.71 4.64
CA THR A 217 -1.20 -2.96 3.59
C THR A 217 0.11 -2.24 3.86
N THR A 218 0.08 -1.07 4.51
CA THR A 218 1.26 -0.27 4.85
C THR A 218 2.13 -0.98 5.88
N THR A 219 1.51 -1.36 7.00
CA THR A 219 2.22 -2.08 8.07
C THR A 219 2.75 -3.42 7.60
N LEU A 220 1.94 -4.23 6.91
CA LEU A 220 2.37 -5.53 6.40
C LEU A 220 3.54 -5.41 5.42
N HIS A 221 3.51 -4.41 4.54
CA HIS A 221 4.56 -4.16 3.57
C HIS A 221 5.86 -3.67 4.25
N ALA A 222 5.75 -2.75 5.21
CA ALA A 222 6.89 -2.25 5.98
C ALA A 222 7.59 -3.37 6.78
N LEU A 223 6.81 -4.22 7.46
CA LEU A 223 7.36 -5.35 8.22
C LEU A 223 8.04 -6.37 7.31
N ALA A 224 7.44 -6.66 6.14
CA ALA A 224 8.06 -7.55 5.15
C ALA A 224 9.36 -6.97 4.56
N ALA A 225 9.44 -5.64 4.39
CA ALA A 225 10.67 -4.98 3.96
C ALA A 225 11.78 -5.14 5.01
N VAL A 226 11.47 -5.01 6.30
CA VAL A 226 12.44 -5.26 7.38
C VAL A 226 12.88 -6.71 7.40
N GLU A 227 11.94 -7.65 7.25
CA GLU A 227 12.27 -9.08 7.15
C GLU A 227 13.25 -9.36 6.02
N MET A 228 13.00 -8.76 4.83
CA MET A 228 13.87 -8.91 3.66
C MET A 228 15.23 -8.22 3.86
N ALA A 229 15.27 -7.11 4.58
CA ALA A 229 16.50 -6.36 4.85
C ALA A 229 17.42 -7.07 5.86
N LEU A 230 16.85 -7.84 6.80
CA LEU A 230 17.60 -8.51 7.85
C LEU A 230 18.06 -9.93 7.50
N ARG A 231 17.58 -10.49 6.38
CA ARG A 231 18.10 -11.73 5.78
C ARG A 231 19.40 -11.46 5.05
#